data_19b5f0272d657140f271f68df8c058b4
#
_entry.id   19b5f0272d657140f271f68df8c058b4
#
_cell.length_a   1.000
_cell.length_b   1.000
_cell.length_c   1.000
_cell.angle_alpha   90.00
_cell.angle_beta   90.00
_cell.angle_gamma   90.00
#
_symmetry.space_group_name_H-M   'P 1'
#
loop_
_entity.id
_entity.type
_entity.pdbx_description
1 polymer ?
#
loop_
_entity_poly.entity_id
_entity_poly.type
_entity_poly.pdbx_seq_one_letter_code
_entity_poly.pdbx_strand_id
1 'polypeptide(L)'
;MVGQYLRQGGIILGSINKDLHAALEIHLSNVSGIPSVAYENVSFEPQTGTSFLQVMYLPTERRPAVRGLNPQQRYQGVFSILVHTPDGKGPKEADDYANILLEAFEATTDISFTNSDLETINVSIDYAERQQGILDSPWYYVRVDIGWYIYA
;
A
#
# COMPACT_ATOMS: atom_id res chain seq x y z
N MET A 1 26.57 -7.23 -4.83
CA MET A 1 26.28 -6.75 -5.71
C MET A 1 25.65 -5.64 -5.66
N VAL A 2 25.71 -5.19 -6.23
CA VAL A 2 25.40 -4.22 -6.45
C VAL A 2 24.25 -3.73 -6.54
N GLY A 3 24.13 -2.68 -6.57
CA GLY A 3 22.99 -1.94 -6.66
C GLY A 3 21.97 -2.56 -7.39
N GLN A 4 20.86 -2.68 -6.86
CA GLN A 4 19.80 -3.31 -7.48
C GLN A 4 19.00 -2.39 -8.31
N TYR A 5 19.23 -1.08 -8.23
CA TYR A 5 18.49 -0.15 -8.98
C TYR A 5 19.33 0.48 -10.01
N LEU A 6 18.77 1.24 -10.73
CA LEU A 6 19.29 2.15 -11.63
C LEU A 6 20.44 1.83 -12.36
N ARG A 7 20.27 1.75 -13.62
CA ARG A 7 21.23 1.69 -14.52
C ARG A 7 20.86 2.61 -15.51
N GLN A 8 21.45 3.68 -15.71
CA GLN A 8 21.15 4.67 -16.72
C GLN A 8 19.72 5.10 -16.68
N GLY A 9 19.24 5.34 -15.50
CA GLY A 9 17.90 5.81 -15.33
C GLY A 9 16.86 4.75 -15.03
N GLY A 10 17.23 3.51 -15.11
CA GLY A 10 16.31 2.43 -14.84
C GLY A 10 16.56 1.75 -13.52
N ILE A 11 15.60 0.99 -13.04
CA ILE A 11 15.68 0.20 -11.81
C ILE A 11 15.71 -1.27 -12.18
N ILE A 12 16.55 -2.05 -11.50
CA ILE A 12 16.61 -3.49 -11.72
C ILE A 12 15.37 -4.14 -11.12
N LEU A 13 14.64 -4.89 -11.96
CA LEU A 13 13.38 -5.48 -11.58
C LEU A 13 13.38 -6.33 -10.34
N GLY A 14 14.44 -7.05 -10.10
CA GLY A 14 14.48 -8.00 -9.00
C GLY A 14 14.30 -7.38 -7.63
N SER A 15 14.51 -6.07 -7.49
CA SER A 15 14.45 -5.40 -6.21
C SER A 15 13.27 -4.44 -6.04
N ILE A 16 12.63 -4.08 -7.15
CA ILE A 16 11.62 -3.01 -7.09
C ILE A 16 10.42 -3.37 -6.24
N ASN A 17 9.90 -4.57 -6.36
CA ASN A 17 8.72 -4.98 -5.58
C ASN A 17 9.01 -5.02 -4.09
N LYS A 18 10.19 -5.45 -3.70
CA LYS A 18 10.58 -5.47 -2.30
C LYS A 18 10.54 -4.06 -1.71
N ASP A 19 11.08 -3.11 -2.43
CA ASP A 19 11.15 -1.73 -1.95
C ASP A 19 9.82 -1.01 -2.02
N LEU A 20 9.00 -1.29 -3.04
CA LEU A 20 7.65 -0.76 -3.11
C LEU A 20 6.80 -1.26 -1.95
N HIS A 21 6.88 -2.54 -1.67
CA HIS A 21 6.16 -3.14 -0.55
C HIS A 21 6.59 -2.48 0.77
N ALA A 22 7.90 -2.36 0.98
CA ALA A 22 8.44 -1.73 2.19
C ALA A 22 8.02 -0.26 2.31
N ALA A 23 8.09 0.48 1.22
CA ALA A 23 7.71 1.89 1.21
C ALA A 23 6.27 2.10 1.65
N LEU A 24 5.36 1.31 1.09
CA LEU A 24 3.94 1.44 1.40
C LEU A 24 3.63 1.02 2.84
N GLU A 25 4.23 -0.08 3.29
CA GLU A 25 3.99 -0.55 4.66
C GLU A 25 4.59 0.37 5.71
N ILE A 26 5.76 0.93 5.46
CA ILE A 26 6.37 1.89 6.38
C ILE A 26 5.54 3.16 6.47
N HIS A 27 5.06 3.65 5.34
CA HIS A 27 4.19 4.83 5.34
C HIS A 27 2.94 4.56 6.18
N LEU A 28 2.33 3.41 6.02
CA LEU A 28 1.17 3.01 6.82
C LEU A 28 1.52 2.92 8.31
N SER A 29 2.67 2.38 8.65
CA SER A 29 3.08 2.21 10.05
C SER A 29 3.25 3.54 10.78
N ASN A 30 3.46 4.61 10.04
CA ASN A 30 3.62 5.95 10.60
C ASN A 30 2.30 6.72 10.73
N VAL A 31 1.20 6.13 10.28
CA VAL A 31 -0.12 6.77 10.40
C VAL A 31 -0.62 6.57 11.82
N SER A 32 -1.00 7.66 12.48
CA SER A 32 -1.57 7.57 13.83
C SER A 32 -3.09 7.43 13.79
N GLY A 33 -3.64 6.88 14.87
CA GLY A 33 -5.09 6.76 15.00
C GLY A 33 -5.69 5.53 14.33
N ILE A 34 -4.87 4.58 13.92
CA ILE A 34 -5.35 3.33 13.31
C ILE A 34 -5.13 2.16 14.26
N PRO A 35 -5.91 1.07 14.11
CA PRO A 35 -5.72 -0.12 14.94
C PRO A 35 -4.50 -0.93 14.48
N SER A 36 -4.27 -2.06 15.13
CA SER A 36 -3.17 -2.97 14.78
C SER A 36 -3.28 -3.43 13.33
N VAL A 37 -2.13 -3.61 12.70
CA VAL A 37 -2.07 -3.98 11.28
C VAL A 37 -1.57 -5.41 11.15
N ALA A 38 -2.31 -6.21 10.39
CA ALA A 38 -1.89 -7.54 9.98
C ALA A 38 -1.16 -7.41 8.65
N TYR A 39 0.17 -7.42 8.70
CA TYR A 39 1.00 -7.32 7.50
C TYR A 39 1.08 -8.68 6.80
N GLU A 40 1.34 -8.65 5.51
CA GLU A 40 1.45 -9.87 4.72
C GLU A 40 2.56 -10.79 5.24
N ASN A 41 2.24 -12.07 5.29
CA ASN A 41 3.18 -13.11 5.70
C ASN A 41 3.78 -12.88 7.11
N VAL A 42 3.05 -12.19 7.96
CA VAL A 42 3.43 -11.99 9.37
C VAL A 42 2.30 -12.55 10.20
N SER A 43 2.63 -13.34 11.21
CA SER A 43 1.62 -13.94 12.10
C SER A 43 0.81 -12.87 12.79
N PHE A 44 -0.50 -13.02 12.72
CA PHE A 44 -1.44 -12.11 13.37
C PHE A 44 -2.67 -12.89 13.77
N GLU A 45 -3.09 -12.77 15.01
CA GLU A 45 -4.29 -13.43 15.50
C GLU A 45 -5.36 -12.41 15.81
N PRO A 46 -6.38 -12.26 14.93
CA PRO A 46 -7.47 -11.35 15.20
C PRO A 46 -8.23 -11.78 16.46
N GLN A 47 -8.57 -10.79 17.28
CA GLN A 47 -9.37 -11.02 18.48
C GLN A 47 -10.77 -10.49 18.26
N THR A 48 -11.77 -11.32 18.47
CA THR A 48 -13.17 -10.91 18.34
C THR A 48 -13.45 -9.72 19.24
N GLY A 49 -14.08 -8.71 18.68
CA GLY A 49 -14.39 -7.47 19.41
C GLY A 49 -13.32 -6.40 19.29
N THR A 50 -12.21 -6.69 18.64
CA THR A 50 -11.09 -5.75 18.49
C THR A 50 -10.84 -5.49 17.01
N SER A 51 -10.86 -4.22 16.63
CA SER A 51 -10.62 -3.82 15.23
C SER A 51 -9.17 -4.06 14.82
N PHE A 52 -8.96 -4.31 13.54
CA PHE A 52 -7.63 -4.45 12.98
C PHE A 52 -7.65 -4.14 11.48
N LEU A 53 -6.48 -3.86 10.92
CA LEU A 53 -6.30 -3.66 9.50
C LEU A 53 -5.57 -4.86 8.90
N GLN A 54 -5.89 -5.20 7.67
CA GLN A 54 -5.18 -6.22 6.93
C GLN A 54 -4.73 -5.61 5.62
N VAL A 55 -3.47 -5.81 5.25
CA VAL A 55 -2.92 -5.19 4.05
C VAL A 55 -2.59 -6.23 3.00
N MET A 56 -2.72 -5.84 1.73
CA MET A 56 -2.36 -6.65 0.59
C MET A 56 -1.68 -5.77 -0.45
N TYR A 57 -0.51 -6.20 -0.90
CA TYR A 57 0.23 -5.52 -1.94
C TYR A 57 -0.04 -6.24 -3.27
N LEU A 58 -0.66 -5.53 -4.21
CA LEU A 58 -1.12 -6.10 -5.46
C LEU A 58 -0.49 -5.37 -6.64
N PRO A 59 0.71 -5.76 -7.07
CA PRO A 59 1.28 -5.18 -8.29
C PRO A 59 0.46 -5.66 -9.47
N THR A 60 0.03 -4.74 -10.32
CA THR A 60 -0.86 -5.08 -11.40
C THR A 60 -0.21 -5.03 -12.77
N GLU A 61 0.70 -4.09 -12.98
CA GLU A 61 1.16 -3.84 -14.31
C GLU A 61 2.54 -3.24 -14.34
N ARG A 62 3.27 -3.60 -15.37
CA ARG A 62 4.54 -2.96 -15.73
C ARG A 62 4.52 -2.77 -17.23
N ARG A 63 4.79 -1.57 -17.68
CA ARG A 63 4.87 -1.29 -19.11
C ARG A 63 5.81 -0.12 -19.38
N PRO A 64 6.33 -0.01 -20.60
CA PRO A 64 7.15 1.14 -20.95
C PRO A 64 6.36 2.43 -20.77
N ALA A 65 7.00 3.40 -20.15
CA ALA A 65 6.40 4.73 -20.00
C ALA A 65 6.36 5.48 -21.33
N VAL A 66 7.40 5.25 -22.15
CA VAL A 66 7.50 5.82 -23.50
C VAL A 66 8.08 4.76 -24.42
N ARG A 67 7.88 4.93 -25.70
CA ARG A 67 8.50 4.04 -26.68
C ARG A 67 9.91 4.51 -26.97
N GLY A 68 10.76 3.58 -27.28
CA GLY A 68 12.14 3.88 -27.65
C GLY A 68 13.10 2.84 -27.15
N LEU A 69 14.38 3.09 -27.36
CA LEU A 69 15.44 2.23 -26.92
C LEU A 69 15.66 2.44 -25.43
N ASN A 70 15.69 1.38 -24.64
CA ASN A 70 15.85 1.43 -23.18
C ASN A 70 14.85 2.36 -22.50
N PRO A 71 13.54 2.18 -22.75
CA PRO A 71 12.56 3.06 -22.14
C PRO A 71 12.46 2.87 -20.64
N GLN A 72 12.15 3.95 -19.95
CA GLN A 72 11.78 3.87 -18.55
C GLN A 72 10.48 3.07 -18.43
N GLN A 73 10.37 2.27 -17.38
CA GLN A 73 9.18 1.47 -17.14
C GLN A 73 8.25 2.17 -16.16
N ARG A 74 6.97 2.00 -16.36
CA ARG A 74 5.97 2.38 -15.37
C ARG A 74 5.48 1.13 -14.66
N TYR A 75 5.66 1.10 -13.35
CA TYR A 75 5.10 0.06 -12.50
C TYR A 75 3.92 0.65 -11.76
N GLN A 76 2.85 -0.11 -11.65
CA GLN A 76 1.68 0.34 -10.92
C GLN A 76 0.98 -0.83 -10.26
N GLY A 77 0.14 -0.52 -9.31
CA GLY A 77 -0.63 -1.53 -8.61
C GLY A 77 -1.55 -0.92 -7.58
N VAL A 78 -2.04 -1.76 -6.71
CA VAL A 78 -2.95 -1.38 -5.65
C VAL A 78 -2.39 -1.88 -4.32
N PHE A 79 -2.39 -1.01 -3.33
CA PHE A 79 -2.13 -1.37 -1.95
C PHE A 79 -3.49 -1.36 -1.26
N SER A 80 -4.00 -2.54 -0.96
CA SER A 80 -5.35 -2.69 -0.44
C SER A 80 -5.33 -2.86 1.06
N ILE A 81 -6.11 -2.05 1.77
CA ILE A 81 -6.18 -2.09 3.23
C ILE A 81 -7.61 -2.44 3.61
N LEU A 82 -7.78 -3.58 4.26
CA LEU A 82 -9.09 -4.01 4.76
C LEU A 82 -9.23 -3.57 6.19
N VAL A 83 -10.21 -2.72 6.45
CA VAL A 83 -10.49 -2.20 7.79
C VAL A 83 -11.55 -3.09 8.43
N HIS A 84 -11.14 -3.94 9.36
CA HIS A 84 -12.05 -4.85 10.06
C HIS A 84 -12.48 -4.24 11.38
N THR A 85 -13.79 -4.18 11.60
CA THR A 85 -14.37 -3.73 12.87
C THR A 85 -15.36 -4.77 13.36
N PRO A 86 -15.67 -4.79 14.66
CA PRO A 86 -16.67 -5.74 15.17
C PRO A 86 -18.02 -5.53 14.51
N ASP A 87 -18.71 -6.62 14.17
CA ASP A 87 -20.02 -6.54 13.58
C ASP A 87 -21.07 -6.06 14.61
N GLY A 88 -22.21 -5.60 14.10
CA GLY A 88 -23.34 -5.21 14.95
C GLY A 88 -23.26 -3.82 15.56
N LYS A 89 -22.22 -3.04 15.26
CA LYS A 89 -22.03 -1.71 15.84
C LYS A 89 -22.19 -0.57 14.85
N GLY A 90 -22.63 -0.87 13.64
CA GLY A 90 -22.77 0.13 12.59
C GLY A 90 -21.43 0.46 11.92
N PRO A 91 -21.45 1.36 10.93
CA PRO A 91 -20.29 1.62 10.09
C PRO A 91 -19.34 2.70 10.60
N LYS A 92 -19.68 3.41 11.67
CA LYS A 92 -18.94 4.62 12.06
C LYS A 92 -17.47 4.38 12.31
N GLU A 93 -17.13 3.34 13.06
CA GLU A 93 -15.73 3.06 13.40
C GLU A 93 -14.91 2.74 12.13
N ALA A 94 -15.47 1.92 11.24
CA ALA A 94 -14.81 1.59 9.99
C ALA A 94 -14.64 2.82 9.11
N ASP A 95 -15.65 3.68 9.06
CA ASP A 95 -15.57 4.92 8.28
C ASP A 95 -14.53 5.88 8.83
N ASP A 96 -14.43 5.98 10.17
CA ASP A 96 -13.42 6.83 10.80
C ASP A 96 -12.01 6.36 10.43
N TYR A 97 -11.73 5.06 10.51
CA TYR A 97 -10.44 4.53 10.13
C TYR A 97 -10.18 4.68 8.63
N ALA A 98 -11.21 4.43 7.82
CA ALA A 98 -11.07 4.60 6.36
C ALA A 98 -10.71 6.05 6.02
N ASN A 99 -11.34 7.02 6.67
CA ASN A 99 -11.05 8.43 6.42
C ASN A 99 -9.60 8.80 6.79
N ILE A 100 -9.08 8.25 7.88
CA ILE A 100 -7.69 8.46 8.26
C ILE A 100 -6.76 7.93 7.17
N LEU A 101 -7.06 6.76 6.64
CA LEU A 101 -6.25 6.14 5.57
C LEU A 101 -6.36 6.93 4.26
N LEU A 102 -7.55 7.40 3.91
CA LEU A 102 -7.74 8.21 2.70
C LEU A 102 -6.93 9.50 2.75
N GLU A 103 -6.85 10.12 3.93
CA GLU A 103 -6.04 11.32 4.09
C GLU A 103 -4.54 11.02 4.05
N ALA A 104 -4.11 9.91 4.66
CA ALA A 104 -2.70 9.53 4.71
C ALA A 104 -2.15 9.14 3.34
N PHE A 105 -3.01 8.67 2.44
CA PHE A 105 -2.63 8.21 1.11
C PHE A 105 -3.37 8.98 0.01
N GLU A 106 -3.65 10.25 0.22
CA GLU A 106 -4.39 10.97 -0.82
C GLU A 106 -3.58 11.13 -2.09
N ALA A 107 -4.28 11.29 -3.19
CA ALA A 107 -3.67 11.43 -4.52
C ALA A 107 -2.63 12.54 -4.51
N THR A 108 -1.58 12.34 -5.29
CA THR A 108 -0.41 13.22 -5.38
C THR A 108 0.55 13.15 -4.18
N THR A 109 0.27 12.33 -3.18
CA THR A 109 1.24 12.06 -2.12
C THR A 109 2.42 11.30 -2.72
N ASP A 110 3.64 11.70 -2.35
CA ASP A 110 4.84 10.98 -2.75
C ASP A 110 5.47 10.35 -1.52
N ILE A 111 5.80 9.07 -1.64
CA ILE A 111 6.42 8.32 -0.56
C ILE A 111 7.85 7.98 -0.95
N SER A 112 8.80 8.47 -0.17
CA SER A 112 10.22 8.19 -0.36
C SER A 112 10.63 7.02 0.50
N PHE A 113 11.41 6.12 -0.07
CA PHE A 113 12.00 5.02 0.67
C PHE A 113 13.44 4.81 0.23
N THR A 114 14.34 4.69 1.21
CA THR A 114 15.75 4.40 0.95
C THR A 114 16.06 3.02 1.53
N ASN A 115 16.55 2.12 0.69
CA ASN A 115 16.86 0.76 1.12
C ASN A 115 18.23 0.68 1.80
N SER A 116 18.60 -0.53 2.22
CA SER A 116 19.88 -0.76 2.90
C SER A 116 21.10 -0.48 2.02
N ASP A 117 20.94 -0.47 0.71
CA ASP A 117 22.01 -0.15 -0.24
C ASP A 117 22.05 1.35 -0.55
N LEU A 118 21.32 2.16 0.22
CA LEU A 118 21.24 3.62 0.07
C LEU A 118 20.64 4.07 -1.26
N GLU A 119 19.81 3.22 -1.85
CA GLU A 119 19.10 3.54 -3.08
C GLU A 119 17.69 4.01 -2.73
N THR A 120 17.27 5.12 -3.31
CA THR A 120 16.01 5.76 -2.98
C THR A 120 15.01 5.62 -4.11
N ILE A 121 13.79 5.26 -3.76
CA ILE A 121 12.66 5.29 -4.69
C ILE A 121 11.63 6.28 -4.19
N ASN A 122 10.86 6.82 -5.13
CA ASN A 122 9.73 7.71 -4.82
C ASN A 122 8.48 7.13 -5.44
N VAL A 123 7.56 6.71 -4.59
CA VAL A 123 6.29 6.13 -5.02
C VAL A 123 5.23 7.22 -5.01
N SER A 124 4.52 7.37 -6.11
CA SER A 124 3.43 8.34 -6.20
C SER A 124 2.10 7.67 -5.99
N ILE A 125 1.22 8.33 -5.27
CA ILE A 125 -0.14 7.84 -5.07
C ILE A 125 -1.03 8.44 -6.16
N ASP A 126 -1.71 7.55 -6.87
CA ASP A 126 -2.60 7.90 -7.97
C ASP A 126 -4.02 8.17 -7.48
N TYR A 127 -4.50 7.33 -6.59
CA TYR A 127 -5.83 7.47 -6.01
C TYR A 127 -5.92 6.73 -4.68
N ALA A 128 -6.91 7.12 -3.88
CA ALA A 128 -7.28 6.39 -2.69
C ALA A 128 -8.80 6.35 -2.64
N GLU A 129 -9.37 5.14 -2.60
CA GLU A 129 -10.83 4.97 -2.70
C GLU A 129 -11.33 3.99 -1.65
N ARG A 130 -12.46 4.34 -1.05
CA ARG A 130 -13.16 3.46 -0.13
C ARG A 130 -14.17 2.63 -0.92
N GLN A 131 -14.15 1.34 -0.70
CA GLN A 131 -15.10 0.41 -1.31
C GLN A 131 -16.28 0.16 -0.40
N GLN A 132 -17.27 -0.57 -0.87
CA GLN A 132 -18.46 -0.90 -0.12
C GLN A 132 -18.13 -1.74 1.12
N GLY A 133 -18.84 -1.49 2.23
CA GLY A 133 -18.71 -2.30 3.42
C GLY A 133 -19.32 -3.68 3.24
N ILE A 134 -18.71 -4.67 3.85
CA ILE A 134 -19.14 -6.07 3.75
C ILE A 134 -19.25 -6.66 5.14
N LEU A 135 -20.38 -7.30 5.41
CA LEU A 135 -20.57 -8.02 6.66
C LEU A 135 -20.01 -9.42 6.52
N ASP A 136 -19.06 -9.75 7.37
CA ASP A 136 -18.42 -11.07 7.42
C ASP A 136 -18.18 -11.42 8.88
N SER A 137 -19.26 -11.83 9.54
CA SER A 137 -19.24 -12.08 10.98
C SER A 137 -18.07 -12.97 11.42
N PRO A 138 -17.37 -12.62 12.51
CA PRO A 138 -17.71 -11.59 13.51
C PRO A 138 -17.26 -10.18 13.16
N TRP A 139 -17.01 -9.90 11.88
CA TRP A 139 -16.47 -8.64 11.41
C TRP A 139 -17.41 -7.93 10.43
N TYR A 140 -17.27 -6.63 10.38
CA TYR A 140 -17.72 -5.77 9.30
C TYR A 140 -16.46 -5.12 8.73
N TYR A 141 -16.21 -5.22 7.44
CA TYR A 141 -14.99 -4.63 6.90
C TYR A 141 -15.25 -3.74 5.70
N VAL A 142 -14.36 -2.77 5.55
CA VAL A 142 -14.34 -1.83 4.45
C VAL A 142 -12.96 -1.90 3.82
N ARG A 143 -12.90 -2.01 2.51
CA ARG A 143 -11.62 -2.01 1.81
C ARG A 143 -11.30 -0.60 1.34
N VAL A 144 -10.07 -0.17 1.60
CA VAL A 144 -9.53 1.07 1.07
C VAL A 144 -8.45 0.68 0.07
N ASP A 145 -8.65 1.05 -1.19
CA ASP A 145 -7.73 0.74 -2.26
C ASP A 145 -6.88 1.97 -2.57
N ILE A 146 -5.57 1.81 -2.50
CA ILE A 146 -4.60 2.86 -2.75
C ILE A 146 -3.88 2.51 -4.06
N GLY A 147 -4.14 3.26 -5.11
CA GLY A 147 -3.45 3.10 -6.37
C GLY A 147 -2.11 3.82 -6.34
N TRP A 148 -1.05 3.11 -6.68
CA TRP A 148 0.29 3.66 -6.67
C TRP A 148 0.97 3.42 -8.01
N TYR A 149 1.96 4.25 -8.31
CA TYR A 149 2.81 4.05 -9.48
C TYR A 149 4.20 4.60 -9.24
N ILE A 150 5.13 4.12 -10.05
CA ILE A 150 6.51 4.59 -10.04
C ILE A 150 7.09 4.43 -11.45
N TYR A 151 7.94 5.35 -11.82
CA TYR A 151 8.73 5.22 -13.05
C TYR A 151 10.13 4.75 -12.67
N ALA A 152 10.58 3.72 -13.37
CA ALA A 152 11.88 3.14 -13.05
C ALA A 152 12.59 2.53 -14.26
#